data_5daa909e44c233032b405017aa3260b2
#
_entry.id   5daa909e44c233032b405017aa3260b2
#
_cell.length_a   1.000
_cell.length_b   1.000
_cell.length_c   1.000
_cell.angle_alpha   90.00
_cell.angle_beta   90.00
_cell.angle_gamma   90.00
#
_symmetry.space_group_name_H-M   'P 1'
#
loop_
_entity.id
_entity.type
_entity.pdbx_description
1 polymer ?
#
loop_
_entity_poly.entity_id
_entity_poly.type
_entity_poly.pdbx_seq_one_letter_code
_entity_poly.pdbx_strand_id
1 'polypeptide(L)'
;MEILFIPLALVAGGLLAVQAGANAQLSKAVGSPFAATTLQLAGGAIVLLSITALTGTTPALLAVRQAEWWHAIGGMASAFYVVSTILLFPRLGAVVSVGLFIAGQMLASFALDTFGWLGIPEAGLRAGPAFGMLVVLAGAALIVLGQKGAADNTASSRPGWIGLALLAGAVLPVQGAINALLRHDLGGAPFAVGTISFLVAMLAMAAVLLIAVALTKTPRPRLAGLSSMPWWGWLGGFAGATYVTTVFTAIPVIGAAAAVSLTVAGQQVAGIFVDTFGWFRLPQRLVSGMRLAGVVLLLAGCIIIKAL
;
A
#
# COMPACT_ATOMS: atom_id res chain seq x y z
N MET A 1 21.17 -10.79 7.15
CA MET A 1 19.86 -10.16 7.47
C MET A 1 19.07 -9.79 6.23
N GLU A 2 19.69 -9.32 5.17
CA GLU A 2 19.00 -8.94 3.92
C GLU A 2 18.09 -10.03 3.34
N ILE A 3 18.56 -11.30 3.35
CA ILE A 3 17.83 -12.46 2.79
C ILE A 3 16.45 -12.64 3.44
N LEU A 4 16.29 -12.27 4.72
CA LEU A 4 15.01 -12.39 5.42
C LEU A 4 13.98 -11.36 4.94
N PHE A 5 14.41 -10.20 4.46
CA PHE A 5 13.48 -9.18 3.97
C PHE A 5 12.83 -9.54 2.63
N ILE A 6 13.43 -10.41 1.83
CA ILE A 6 12.84 -10.85 0.55
C ILE A 6 11.52 -11.60 0.77
N PRO A 7 11.47 -12.73 1.52
CA PRO A 7 10.20 -13.41 1.77
C PRO A 7 9.24 -12.56 2.61
N LEU A 8 9.74 -11.75 3.56
CA LEU A 8 8.90 -10.87 4.35
C LEU A 8 8.19 -9.84 3.49
N ALA A 9 8.88 -9.20 2.52
CA ALA A 9 8.28 -8.24 1.61
C ALA A 9 7.24 -8.91 0.69
N LEU A 10 7.52 -10.11 0.17
CA LEU A 10 6.54 -10.87 -0.62
C LEU A 10 5.27 -11.19 0.19
N VAL A 11 5.43 -11.69 1.41
CA VAL A 11 4.31 -12.02 2.30
C VAL A 11 3.54 -10.75 2.67
N ALA A 12 4.24 -9.68 3.05
CA ALA A 12 3.62 -8.39 3.36
C ALA A 12 2.81 -7.83 2.18
N GLY A 13 3.36 -7.96 0.96
CA GLY A 13 2.62 -7.64 -0.26
C GLY A 13 1.35 -8.48 -0.42
N GLY A 14 1.44 -9.79 -0.17
CA GLY A 14 0.28 -10.70 -0.18
C GLY A 14 -0.82 -10.28 0.80
N LEU A 15 -0.44 -9.77 1.97
CA LEU A 15 -1.38 -9.25 2.97
C LEU A 15 -2.16 -8.03 2.48
N LEU A 16 -1.66 -7.27 1.49
CA LEU A 16 -2.47 -6.19 0.86
C LEU A 16 -3.70 -6.73 0.13
N ALA A 17 -3.63 -7.92 -0.46
CA ALA A 17 -4.81 -8.55 -1.06
C ALA A 17 -5.83 -8.95 0.02
N VAL A 18 -5.36 -9.45 1.18
CA VAL A 18 -6.20 -9.71 2.35
C VAL A 18 -6.83 -8.42 2.86
N GLN A 19 -6.03 -7.35 3.00
CA GLN A 19 -6.49 -6.02 3.41
C GLN A 19 -7.61 -5.51 2.48
N ALA A 20 -7.40 -5.58 1.18
CA ALA A 20 -8.37 -5.12 0.20
C ALA A 20 -9.69 -5.90 0.30
N GLY A 21 -9.62 -7.24 0.42
CA GLY A 21 -10.79 -8.09 0.59
C GLY A 21 -11.56 -7.83 1.88
N ALA A 22 -10.86 -7.72 3.00
CA ALA A 22 -11.44 -7.40 4.30
C ALA A 22 -12.10 -6.00 4.29
N ASN A 23 -11.39 -4.99 3.73
CA ASN A 23 -11.90 -3.63 3.65
C ASN A 23 -13.13 -3.51 2.73
N ALA A 24 -13.21 -4.31 1.66
CA ALA A 24 -14.39 -4.36 0.81
C ALA A 24 -15.63 -4.86 1.57
N GLN A 25 -15.49 -5.85 2.46
CA GLN A 25 -16.61 -6.30 3.29
C GLN A 25 -16.96 -5.28 4.38
N LEU A 26 -15.96 -4.68 5.01
CA LEU A 26 -16.19 -3.62 5.99
C LEU A 26 -16.90 -2.42 5.35
N SER A 27 -16.53 -2.04 4.14
CA SER A 27 -17.19 -0.98 3.36
C SER A 27 -18.66 -1.30 3.08
N LYS A 28 -18.99 -2.56 2.74
CA LYS A 28 -20.37 -2.99 2.58
C LYS A 28 -21.15 -2.92 3.90
N ALA A 29 -20.54 -3.35 5.00
CA ALA A 29 -21.17 -3.37 6.31
C ALA A 29 -21.53 -1.96 6.81
N VAL A 30 -20.62 -0.98 6.66
CA VAL A 30 -20.86 0.39 7.14
C VAL A 30 -21.44 1.32 6.07
N GLY A 31 -21.54 0.88 4.82
CA GLY A 31 -22.08 1.68 3.70
C GLY A 31 -21.20 2.85 3.27
N SER A 32 -19.91 2.87 3.67
CA SER A 32 -18.98 3.95 3.35
C SER A 32 -17.55 3.43 3.27
N PRO A 33 -16.85 3.57 2.12
CA PRO A 33 -15.45 3.18 2.01
C PRO A 33 -14.52 4.05 2.87
N PHE A 34 -14.87 5.32 3.09
CA PHE A 34 -14.11 6.22 3.98
C PHE A 34 -14.18 5.74 5.44
N ALA A 35 -15.39 5.40 5.92
CA ALA A 35 -15.58 4.89 7.27
C ALA A 35 -14.90 3.52 7.45
N ALA A 36 -15.01 2.63 6.47
CA ALA A 36 -14.34 1.33 6.49
C ALA A 36 -12.83 1.50 6.63
N THR A 37 -12.24 2.39 5.84
CA THR A 37 -10.80 2.65 5.91
C THR A 37 -10.41 3.28 7.24
N THR A 38 -11.19 4.22 7.77
CA THR A 38 -10.93 4.80 9.11
C THR A 38 -10.94 3.71 10.19
N LEU A 39 -11.93 2.83 10.19
CA LEU A 39 -12.01 1.70 11.14
C LEU A 39 -10.87 0.71 10.96
N GLN A 40 -10.51 0.40 9.74
CA GLN A 40 -9.37 -0.47 9.43
C GLN A 40 -8.05 0.11 9.95
N LEU A 41 -7.81 1.41 9.73
CA LEU A 41 -6.63 2.10 10.22
C LEU A 41 -6.62 2.17 11.75
N ALA A 42 -7.78 2.38 12.38
CA ALA A 42 -7.93 2.32 13.84
C ALA A 42 -7.57 0.93 14.38
N GLY A 43 -8.07 -0.13 13.75
CA GLY A 43 -7.72 -1.51 14.12
C GLY A 43 -6.22 -1.77 14.00
N GLY A 44 -5.59 -1.33 12.91
CA GLY A 44 -4.13 -1.43 12.73
C GLY A 44 -3.35 -0.62 13.78
N ALA A 45 -3.80 0.59 14.12
CA ALA A 45 -3.20 1.40 15.16
C ALA A 45 -3.29 0.72 16.54
N ILE A 46 -4.44 0.10 16.87
CA ILE A 46 -4.62 -0.65 18.13
C ILE A 46 -3.66 -1.84 18.17
N VAL A 47 -3.55 -2.62 17.09
CA VAL A 47 -2.63 -3.76 17.02
C VAL A 47 -1.19 -3.29 17.24
N LEU A 48 -0.75 -2.26 16.54
CA LEU A 48 0.62 -1.74 16.64
C LEU A 48 0.90 -1.16 18.01
N LEU A 49 -0.05 -0.41 18.60
CA LEU A 49 0.06 0.13 19.96
C LEU A 49 0.16 -1.00 20.99
N SER A 50 -0.64 -2.06 20.84
CA SER A 50 -0.59 -3.23 21.70
C SER A 50 0.78 -3.93 21.64
N ILE A 51 1.33 -4.11 20.42
CA ILE A 51 2.66 -4.70 20.24
C ILE A 51 3.74 -3.76 20.82
N THR A 52 3.62 -2.44 20.62
CA THR A 52 4.52 -1.44 21.20
C THR A 52 4.54 -1.53 22.73
N ALA A 53 3.37 -1.71 23.35
CA ALA A 53 3.26 -1.87 24.79
C ALA A 53 3.87 -3.21 25.26
N LEU A 54 3.53 -4.32 24.58
CA LEU A 54 4.03 -5.66 24.93
C LEU A 54 5.55 -5.79 24.77
N THR A 55 6.14 -5.08 23.80
CA THR A 55 7.59 -5.06 23.57
C THR A 55 8.34 -4.07 24.47
N GLY A 56 7.65 -3.34 25.35
CA GLY A 56 8.24 -2.35 26.23
C GLY A 56 8.78 -1.09 25.52
N THR A 57 8.40 -0.88 24.25
CA THR A 57 8.88 0.25 23.44
C THR A 57 7.96 1.47 23.48
N THR A 58 7.01 1.52 24.42
CA THR A 58 6.10 2.67 24.63
C THR A 58 6.82 4.00 24.84
N PRO A 59 7.97 4.09 25.56
CA PRO A 59 8.69 5.35 25.69
C PRO A 59 9.14 5.94 24.35
N ALA A 60 9.37 5.13 23.32
CA ALA A 60 9.73 5.60 21.98
C ALA A 60 8.63 6.48 21.35
N LEU A 61 7.35 6.28 21.71
CA LEU A 61 6.27 7.15 21.25
C LEU A 61 6.45 8.62 21.71
N LEU A 62 7.07 8.84 22.87
CA LEU A 62 7.31 10.19 23.39
C LEU A 62 8.47 10.87 22.64
N ALA A 63 9.39 10.10 22.07
CA ALA A 63 10.50 10.62 21.28
C ALA A 63 10.04 11.35 20.01
N VAL A 64 8.80 11.11 19.53
CA VAL A 64 8.22 11.85 18.40
C VAL A 64 8.23 13.36 18.60
N ARG A 65 8.24 13.85 19.84
CA ARG A 65 8.32 15.29 20.15
C ARG A 65 9.68 15.91 19.80
N GLN A 66 10.71 15.08 19.66
CA GLN A 66 12.08 15.48 19.30
C GLN A 66 12.38 15.22 17.82
N ALA A 67 11.54 14.43 17.14
CA ALA A 67 11.64 14.16 15.72
C ALA A 67 11.26 15.40 14.89
N GLU A 68 11.80 15.46 13.68
CA GLU A 68 11.34 16.45 12.72
C GLU A 68 9.84 16.21 12.42
N TRP A 69 9.03 17.27 12.50
CA TRP A 69 7.57 17.16 12.39
C TRP A 69 7.09 16.43 11.13
N TRP A 70 7.79 16.61 10.03
CA TRP A 70 7.44 15.98 8.75
C TRP A 70 7.77 14.48 8.71
N HIS A 71 8.63 13.96 9.60
CA HIS A 71 8.82 12.52 9.76
C HIS A 71 7.57 11.85 10.36
N ALA A 72 6.84 12.55 11.21
CA ALA A 72 5.65 12.01 11.85
C ALA A 72 4.43 11.93 10.92
N ILE A 73 4.37 12.72 9.85
CA ILE A 73 3.18 12.80 8.99
C ILE A 73 3.16 11.79 7.84
N GLY A 74 4.12 10.86 7.75
CA GLY A 74 4.17 9.84 6.69
C GLY A 74 2.85 9.09 6.50
N GLY A 75 2.10 8.85 7.57
CA GLY A 75 0.78 8.22 7.50
C GLY A 75 -0.26 8.93 6.63
N MET A 76 -0.13 10.23 6.38
CA MET A 76 -1.04 10.96 5.49
C MET A 76 -1.03 10.41 4.06
N ALA A 77 0.09 9.84 3.62
CA ALA A 77 0.20 9.21 2.30
C ALA A 77 -0.77 8.02 2.14
N SER A 78 -0.98 7.23 3.20
CA SER A 78 -1.97 6.15 3.18
C SER A 78 -3.39 6.66 2.99
N ALA A 79 -3.76 7.75 3.66
CA ALA A 79 -5.07 8.38 3.48
C ALA A 79 -5.22 8.93 2.04
N PHE A 80 -4.20 9.61 1.53
CA PHE A 80 -4.19 10.13 0.16
C PHE A 80 -4.33 9.02 -0.88
N TYR A 81 -3.58 7.91 -0.71
CA TYR A 81 -3.67 6.74 -1.60
C TYR A 81 -5.08 6.16 -1.63
N VAL A 82 -5.70 5.95 -0.45
CA VAL A 82 -7.04 5.36 -0.38
C VAL A 82 -8.09 6.31 -0.95
N VAL A 83 -8.03 7.61 -0.66
CA VAL A 83 -8.93 8.60 -1.26
C VAL A 83 -8.79 8.60 -2.78
N SER A 84 -7.57 8.56 -3.29
CA SER A 84 -7.30 8.47 -4.72
C SER A 84 -7.91 7.19 -5.32
N THR A 85 -7.80 6.06 -4.65
CA THR A 85 -8.41 4.78 -5.06
C THR A 85 -9.93 4.91 -5.19
N ILE A 86 -10.60 5.50 -4.18
CA ILE A 86 -12.04 5.72 -4.16
C ILE A 86 -12.48 6.62 -5.32
N LEU A 87 -11.69 7.64 -5.64
CA LEU A 87 -11.99 8.57 -6.71
C LEU A 87 -11.72 8.00 -8.10
N LEU A 88 -10.65 7.21 -8.26
CA LEU A 88 -10.14 6.76 -9.55
C LEU A 88 -10.83 5.48 -10.05
N PHE A 89 -11.19 4.54 -9.17
CA PHE A 89 -11.81 3.29 -9.57
C PHE A 89 -13.09 3.46 -10.39
N PRO A 90 -14.02 4.37 -10.02
CA PRO A 90 -15.20 4.64 -10.84
C PRO A 90 -14.89 5.36 -12.17
N ARG A 91 -13.72 6.03 -12.28
CA ARG A 91 -13.38 6.90 -13.43
C ARG A 91 -12.46 6.23 -14.44
N LEU A 92 -11.45 5.52 -13.97
CA LEU A 92 -10.45 4.84 -14.82
C LEU A 92 -10.66 3.31 -14.85
N GLY A 93 -11.53 2.78 -13.97
CA GLY A 93 -11.61 1.36 -13.69
C GLY A 93 -10.50 0.90 -12.73
N ALA A 94 -10.79 -0.15 -11.96
CA ALA A 94 -9.85 -0.65 -10.94
C ALA A 94 -8.53 -1.14 -11.55
N VAL A 95 -8.61 -1.80 -12.71
CA VAL A 95 -7.45 -2.40 -13.40
C VAL A 95 -6.44 -1.34 -13.85
N VAL A 96 -6.92 -0.34 -14.58
CA VAL A 96 -6.07 0.76 -15.08
C VAL A 96 -5.49 1.56 -13.90
N SER A 97 -6.30 1.85 -12.88
CA SER A 97 -5.84 2.56 -11.69
C SER A 97 -4.71 1.81 -10.97
N VAL A 98 -4.88 0.49 -10.75
CA VAL A 98 -3.84 -0.33 -10.08
C VAL A 98 -2.56 -0.38 -10.92
N GLY A 99 -2.65 -0.52 -12.23
CA GLY A 99 -1.47 -0.48 -13.11
C GLY A 99 -0.71 0.85 -13.01
N LEU A 100 -1.45 1.97 -13.01
CA LEU A 100 -0.84 3.30 -12.84
C LEU A 100 -0.26 3.50 -11.43
N PHE A 101 -0.91 2.98 -10.38
CA PHE A 101 -0.34 2.99 -9.03
C PHE A 101 0.98 2.22 -8.98
N ILE A 102 1.06 1.02 -9.57
CA ILE A 102 2.30 0.25 -9.63
C ILE A 102 3.38 1.04 -10.38
N ALA A 103 3.04 1.65 -11.51
CA ALA A 103 3.98 2.48 -12.26
C ALA A 103 4.50 3.65 -11.40
N GLY A 104 3.61 4.36 -10.70
CA GLY A 104 3.98 5.45 -9.79
C GLY A 104 4.89 4.98 -8.65
N GLN A 105 4.57 3.84 -8.02
CA GLN A 105 5.40 3.23 -6.97
C GLN A 105 6.80 2.89 -7.49
N MET A 106 6.89 2.27 -8.67
CA MET A 106 8.18 1.88 -9.26
C MET A 106 9.04 3.10 -9.60
N LEU A 107 8.45 4.11 -10.23
CA LEU A 107 9.17 5.33 -10.57
C LEU A 107 9.68 6.06 -9.33
N ALA A 108 8.84 6.21 -8.31
CA ALA A 108 9.23 6.88 -7.08
C ALA A 108 10.30 6.09 -6.30
N SER A 109 10.14 4.77 -6.16
CA SER A 109 11.12 3.94 -5.45
C SER A 109 12.47 3.92 -6.16
N PHE A 110 12.47 3.85 -7.49
CA PHE A 110 13.70 3.93 -8.27
C PHE A 110 14.38 5.30 -8.15
N ALA A 111 13.60 6.40 -8.14
CA ALA A 111 14.15 7.74 -7.90
C ALA A 111 14.73 7.87 -6.50
N LEU A 112 14.05 7.35 -5.46
CA LEU A 112 14.55 7.35 -4.09
C LEU A 112 15.92 6.66 -3.99
N ASP A 113 16.06 5.48 -4.57
CA ASP A 113 17.32 4.73 -4.55
C ASP A 113 18.41 5.40 -5.40
N THR A 114 18.05 5.91 -6.59
CA THR A 114 19.02 6.51 -7.53
C THR A 114 19.62 7.80 -6.98
N PHE A 115 18.80 8.66 -6.38
CA PHE A 115 19.21 9.99 -5.94
C PHE A 115 19.47 10.08 -4.42
N GLY A 116 19.31 9.01 -3.67
CA GLY A 116 19.56 9.00 -2.23
C GLY A 116 18.59 9.89 -1.43
N TRP A 117 17.37 10.13 -1.93
CA TRP A 117 16.43 11.01 -1.25
C TRP A 117 15.90 10.41 0.05
N LEU A 118 15.49 11.27 0.97
CA LEU A 118 14.87 10.90 2.24
C LEU A 118 15.73 9.94 3.09
N GLY A 119 17.06 10.15 3.09
CA GLY A 119 17.98 9.36 3.90
C GLY A 119 18.21 7.91 3.41
N ILE A 120 17.74 7.57 2.22
CA ILE A 120 18.05 6.30 1.58
C ILE A 120 19.49 6.40 1.03
N PRO A 121 20.32 5.34 1.17
CA PRO A 121 21.65 5.33 0.58
C PRO A 121 21.56 5.50 -0.95
N GLU A 122 22.32 6.46 -1.48
CA GLU A 122 22.39 6.71 -2.91
C GLU A 122 23.04 5.53 -3.63
N ALA A 123 22.28 4.88 -4.51
CA ALA A 123 22.79 3.80 -5.35
C ALA A 123 23.32 4.28 -6.71
N GLY A 124 22.99 5.51 -7.10
CA GLY A 124 23.28 6.04 -8.42
C GLY A 124 22.45 5.39 -9.53
N LEU A 125 22.57 5.90 -10.74
CA LEU A 125 21.93 5.34 -11.92
C LEU A 125 22.70 4.11 -12.40
N ARG A 126 22.16 2.92 -12.18
CA ARG A 126 22.75 1.64 -12.58
C ARG A 126 21.88 0.98 -13.65
N ALA A 127 22.50 0.44 -14.70
CA ALA A 127 21.79 -0.17 -15.82
C ALA A 127 20.96 -1.41 -15.41
N GLY A 128 21.48 -2.24 -14.50
CA GLY A 128 20.80 -3.44 -14.01
C GLY A 128 19.46 -3.13 -13.34
N PRO A 129 19.43 -2.35 -12.25
CA PRO A 129 18.19 -1.93 -11.61
C PRO A 129 17.24 -1.17 -12.53
N ALA A 130 17.74 -0.31 -13.43
CA ALA A 130 16.92 0.38 -14.43
C ALA A 130 16.23 -0.60 -15.37
N PHE A 131 16.97 -1.59 -15.89
CA PHE A 131 16.40 -2.64 -16.74
C PHE A 131 15.39 -3.50 -15.96
N GLY A 132 15.72 -3.90 -14.72
CA GLY A 132 14.81 -4.64 -13.86
C GLY A 132 13.50 -3.88 -13.61
N MET A 133 13.56 -2.56 -13.38
CA MET A 133 12.38 -1.71 -13.26
C MET A 133 11.53 -1.75 -14.54
N LEU A 134 12.12 -1.67 -15.72
CA LEU A 134 11.36 -1.76 -16.98
C LEU A 134 10.67 -3.12 -17.13
N VAL A 135 11.32 -4.21 -16.70
CA VAL A 135 10.72 -5.55 -16.69
C VAL A 135 9.54 -5.63 -15.73
N VAL A 136 9.66 -5.03 -14.53
CA VAL A 136 8.53 -4.93 -13.56
C VAL A 136 7.38 -4.14 -14.16
N LEU A 137 7.63 -2.99 -14.78
CA LEU A 137 6.60 -2.18 -15.44
C LEU A 137 5.92 -2.92 -16.59
N ALA A 138 6.69 -3.66 -17.42
CA ALA A 138 6.13 -4.51 -18.46
C ALA A 138 5.24 -5.62 -17.88
N GLY A 139 5.66 -6.26 -16.79
CA GLY A 139 4.87 -7.24 -16.05
C GLY A 139 3.56 -6.65 -15.53
N ALA A 140 3.61 -5.48 -14.91
CA ALA A 140 2.42 -4.76 -14.45
C ALA A 140 1.47 -4.42 -15.60
N ALA A 141 2.00 -3.95 -16.73
CA ALA A 141 1.20 -3.68 -17.94
C ALA A 141 0.50 -4.93 -18.46
N LEU A 142 1.19 -6.08 -18.52
CA LEU A 142 0.58 -7.35 -18.94
C LEU A 142 -0.53 -7.80 -17.97
N ILE A 143 -0.36 -7.62 -16.67
CA ILE A 143 -1.41 -7.92 -15.68
C ILE A 143 -2.64 -7.06 -15.97
N VAL A 144 -2.46 -5.76 -16.20
CA VAL A 144 -3.54 -4.82 -16.51
C VAL A 144 -4.25 -5.24 -17.81
N LEU A 145 -3.50 -5.46 -18.88
CA LEU A 145 -4.05 -5.85 -20.18
C LEU A 145 -4.72 -7.23 -20.16
N GLY A 146 -4.23 -8.13 -19.31
CA GLY A 146 -4.76 -9.49 -19.19
C GLY A 146 -6.08 -9.60 -18.41
N GLN A 147 -6.54 -8.52 -17.78
CA GLN A 147 -7.83 -8.49 -17.08
C GLN A 147 -8.95 -8.15 -18.08
N LYS A 148 -9.64 -9.16 -18.57
CA LYS A 148 -10.81 -8.98 -19.47
C LYS A 148 -11.94 -8.23 -18.76
N GLY A 149 -12.47 -7.19 -19.39
CA GLY A 149 -13.62 -6.42 -18.90
C GLY A 149 -13.33 -4.97 -18.47
N ALA A 150 -12.13 -4.45 -18.70
CA ALA A 150 -11.72 -3.11 -18.27
C ALA A 150 -11.83 -2.03 -19.35
N ALA A 151 -12.52 -2.27 -20.44
CA ALA A 151 -12.58 -1.32 -21.54
C ALA A 151 -13.94 -0.64 -21.66
N ASP A 152 -14.25 0.27 -20.73
CA ASP A 152 -15.05 1.44 -21.08
C ASP A 152 -14.07 2.62 -21.29
N ASN A 153 -13.63 2.75 -22.54
CA ASN A 153 -12.52 3.59 -22.98
C ASN A 153 -12.80 5.13 -22.95
N THR A 154 -13.89 5.57 -22.37
CA THR A 154 -14.29 6.99 -22.45
C THR A 154 -13.70 7.89 -21.34
N ALA A 155 -13.19 7.31 -20.24
CA ALA A 155 -12.62 8.08 -19.13
C ALA A 155 -11.08 8.13 -19.13
N SER A 156 -10.41 7.27 -19.90
CA SER A 156 -8.93 7.13 -19.90
C SER A 156 -8.17 8.31 -20.54
N SER A 157 -8.88 9.21 -21.22
CA SER A 157 -8.27 10.31 -21.96
C SER A 157 -8.04 11.61 -21.16
N ARG A 158 -8.31 11.63 -19.84
CA ARG A 158 -8.10 12.83 -19.02
C ARG A 158 -6.75 12.77 -18.32
N PRO A 159 -5.73 13.50 -18.78
CA PRO A 159 -4.36 13.42 -18.25
C PRO A 159 -4.27 13.71 -16.75
N GLY A 160 -5.16 14.52 -16.19
CA GLY A 160 -5.22 14.80 -14.77
C GLY A 160 -5.51 13.56 -13.89
N TRP A 161 -6.39 12.65 -14.35
CA TRP A 161 -6.67 11.42 -13.61
C TRP A 161 -5.51 10.41 -13.67
N ILE A 162 -4.81 10.35 -14.81
CA ILE A 162 -3.60 9.55 -14.97
C ILE A 162 -2.50 10.09 -14.05
N GLY A 163 -2.29 11.40 -14.05
CA GLY A 163 -1.33 12.06 -13.15
C GLY A 163 -1.64 11.82 -11.68
N LEU A 164 -2.92 11.91 -11.27
CA LEU A 164 -3.34 11.60 -9.91
C LEU A 164 -3.08 10.13 -9.55
N ALA A 165 -3.29 9.19 -10.47
CA ALA A 165 -3.03 7.78 -10.23
C ALA A 165 -1.53 7.49 -10.04
N LEU A 166 -0.68 8.05 -10.90
CA LEU A 166 0.78 7.93 -10.77
C LEU A 166 1.26 8.54 -9.44
N LEU A 167 0.76 9.72 -9.08
CA LEU A 167 1.09 10.38 -7.82
C LEU A 167 0.62 9.56 -6.61
N ALA A 168 -0.60 9.02 -6.68
CA ALA A 168 -1.12 8.16 -5.61
C ALA A 168 -0.28 6.89 -5.40
N GLY A 169 0.27 6.33 -6.48
CA GLY A 169 1.26 5.27 -6.35
C GLY A 169 2.56 5.76 -5.73
N ALA A 170 3.10 6.87 -6.23
CA ALA A 170 4.39 7.43 -5.82
C ALA A 170 4.48 7.78 -4.33
N VAL A 171 3.38 8.17 -3.69
CA VAL A 171 3.38 8.54 -2.26
C VAL A 171 3.64 7.36 -1.32
N LEU A 172 3.44 6.10 -1.73
CA LEU A 172 3.65 4.94 -0.87
C LEU A 172 5.13 4.65 -0.58
N PRO A 173 6.05 4.60 -1.57
CA PRO A 173 7.48 4.52 -1.30
C PRO A 173 8.00 5.72 -0.49
N VAL A 174 7.49 6.93 -0.78
CA VAL A 174 7.82 8.14 -0.02
C VAL A 174 7.40 7.98 1.45
N GLN A 175 6.19 7.46 1.72
CA GLN A 175 5.77 7.12 3.08
C GLN A 175 6.73 6.13 3.74
N GLY A 176 7.13 5.10 3.01
CA GLY A 176 8.09 4.10 3.52
C GLY A 176 9.41 4.75 3.93
N ALA A 177 9.96 5.63 3.10
CA ALA A 177 11.19 6.36 3.39
C ALA A 177 11.04 7.32 4.58
N ILE A 178 9.96 8.09 4.65
CA ILE A 178 9.67 8.99 5.78
C ILE A 178 9.51 8.20 7.09
N ASN A 179 8.80 7.07 7.07
CA ASN A 179 8.67 6.21 8.24
C ASN A 179 10.01 5.56 8.64
N ALA A 180 10.94 5.35 7.69
CA ALA A 180 12.29 4.88 8.01
C ALA A 180 13.10 5.97 8.73
N LEU A 181 12.96 7.24 8.34
CA LEU A 181 13.55 8.38 9.07
C LEU A 181 12.95 8.49 10.48
N LEU A 182 11.62 8.44 10.60
CA LEU A 182 10.97 8.43 11.91
C LEU A 182 11.47 7.27 12.79
N ARG A 183 11.72 6.09 12.19
CA ARG A 183 12.28 4.96 12.91
C ARG A 183 13.68 5.27 13.48
N HIS A 184 14.49 5.98 12.74
CA HIS A 184 15.79 6.44 13.24
C HIS A 184 15.61 7.37 14.45
N ASP A 185 14.72 8.35 14.36
CA ASP A 185 14.43 9.32 15.44
C ASP A 185 13.87 8.65 16.69
N LEU A 186 13.10 7.56 16.53
CA LEU A 186 12.52 6.80 17.62
C LEU A 186 13.42 5.68 18.15
N GLY A 187 14.75 5.75 17.93
CA GLY A 187 15.70 4.78 18.46
C GLY A 187 15.54 3.37 17.89
N GLY A 188 15.02 3.23 16.68
CA GLY A 188 14.89 1.95 16.00
C GLY A 188 13.61 1.17 16.32
N ALA A 189 12.62 1.71 17.03
CA ALA A 189 11.39 1.07 17.48
C ALA A 189 10.33 0.96 16.34
N PRO A 190 10.24 -0.13 15.57
CA PRO A 190 9.40 -0.18 14.37
C PRO A 190 7.91 -0.13 14.70
N PHE A 191 7.47 -0.75 15.79
CA PHE A 191 6.06 -0.77 16.15
C PHE A 191 5.57 0.59 16.64
N ALA A 192 6.42 1.38 17.32
CA ALA A 192 6.10 2.75 17.70
C ALA A 192 5.93 3.64 16.46
N VAL A 193 6.80 3.52 15.46
CA VAL A 193 6.66 4.21 14.15
C VAL A 193 5.36 3.83 13.46
N GLY A 194 5.09 2.52 13.36
CA GLY A 194 3.84 2.04 12.78
C GLY A 194 2.61 2.59 13.50
N THR A 195 2.63 2.63 14.84
CA THR A 195 1.55 3.23 15.66
C THR A 195 1.31 4.68 15.27
N ILE A 196 2.35 5.50 15.23
CA ILE A 196 2.25 6.92 14.87
C ILE A 196 1.73 7.07 13.44
N SER A 197 2.30 6.34 12.48
CA SER A 197 1.89 6.38 11.08
C SER A 197 0.41 6.00 10.89
N PHE A 198 -0.06 4.96 11.58
CA PHE A 198 -1.46 4.53 11.51
C PHE A 198 -2.41 5.49 12.23
N LEU A 199 -2.02 6.09 13.34
CA LEU A 199 -2.80 7.13 14.01
C LEU A 199 -2.96 8.37 13.11
N VAL A 200 -1.89 8.82 12.48
CA VAL A 200 -1.94 9.95 11.54
C VAL A 200 -2.80 9.62 10.33
N ALA A 201 -2.63 8.43 9.75
CA ALA A 201 -3.47 7.96 8.64
C ALA A 201 -4.95 7.88 9.02
N MET A 202 -5.26 7.36 10.21
CA MET A 202 -6.62 7.27 10.75
C MET A 202 -7.24 8.67 10.94
N LEU A 203 -6.50 9.59 11.55
CA LEU A 203 -6.98 10.96 11.77
C LEU A 203 -7.20 11.69 10.45
N ALA A 204 -6.28 11.56 9.50
CA ALA A 204 -6.43 12.13 8.15
C ALA A 204 -7.65 11.55 7.43
N MET A 205 -7.86 10.23 7.50
CA MET A 205 -9.02 9.59 6.87
C MET A 205 -10.33 9.94 7.58
N ALA A 206 -10.32 10.07 8.91
CA ALA A 206 -11.48 10.55 9.67
C ALA A 206 -11.85 11.99 9.28
N ALA A 207 -10.86 12.86 9.11
CA ALA A 207 -11.08 14.23 8.61
C ALA A 207 -11.70 14.21 7.20
N VAL A 208 -11.18 13.40 6.28
CA VAL A 208 -11.75 13.21 4.94
C VAL A 208 -13.20 12.70 5.01
N LEU A 209 -13.48 11.72 5.89
CA LEU A 209 -14.84 11.23 6.10
C LEU A 209 -15.79 12.34 6.57
N LEU A 210 -15.38 13.13 7.56
CA LEU A 210 -16.17 14.25 8.09
C LEU A 210 -16.44 15.29 7.01
N ILE A 211 -15.41 15.67 6.23
CA ILE A 211 -15.54 16.60 5.11
C ILE A 211 -16.49 16.03 4.05
N ALA A 212 -16.34 14.76 3.67
CA ALA A 212 -17.20 14.10 2.70
C ALA A 212 -18.66 14.09 3.14
N VAL A 213 -18.94 13.78 4.40
CA VAL A 213 -20.29 13.78 4.95
C VAL A 213 -20.88 15.21 5.08
N ALA A 214 -20.04 16.19 5.43
CA ALA A 214 -20.49 17.55 5.65
C ALA A 214 -20.72 18.34 4.33
N LEU A 215 -19.82 18.14 3.35
CA LEU A 215 -19.79 18.98 2.13
C LEU A 215 -20.30 18.27 0.87
N THR A 216 -20.51 16.95 0.92
CA THR A 216 -21.00 16.19 -0.22
C THR A 216 -22.28 15.43 0.15
N LYS A 217 -22.93 14.80 -0.84
CA LYS A 217 -24.09 13.93 -0.60
C LYS A 217 -23.69 12.52 -0.10
N THR A 218 -22.50 12.37 0.51
CA THR A 218 -22.03 11.09 1.03
C THR A 218 -22.92 10.64 2.19
N PRO A 219 -23.53 9.46 2.12
CA PRO A 219 -24.36 8.95 3.21
C PRO A 219 -23.57 8.80 4.52
N ARG A 220 -24.23 9.06 5.64
CA ARG A 220 -23.64 8.81 6.97
C ARG A 220 -23.37 7.31 7.14
N PRO A 221 -22.21 6.91 7.70
CA PRO A 221 -21.90 5.52 7.99
C PRO A 221 -22.94 4.87 8.91
N ARG A 222 -23.26 3.61 8.67
CA ARG A 222 -24.19 2.82 9.49
C ARG A 222 -23.39 1.80 10.30
N LEU A 223 -23.27 2.03 11.60
CA LEU A 223 -22.50 1.12 12.46
C LEU A 223 -23.25 -0.19 12.78
N ALA A 224 -24.57 -0.23 12.60
CA ALA A 224 -25.38 -1.44 12.86
C ALA A 224 -24.92 -2.67 12.06
N GLY A 225 -24.36 -2.49 10.87
CA GLY A 225 -23.83 -3.59 10.06
C GLY A 225 -22.58 -4.26 10.62
N LEU A 226 -21.90 -3.63 11.59
CA LEU A 226 -20.69 -4.20 12.19
C LEU A 226 -20.95 -5.45 13.02
N SER A 227 -22.16 -5.60 13.59
CA SER A 227 -22.56 -6.79 14.37
C SER A 227 -22.62 -8.07 13.50
N SER A 228 -22.88 -7.93 12.21
CA SER A 228 -22.93 -9.05 11.26
C SER A 228 -21.60 -9.28 10.53
N MET A 229 -20.56 -8.51 10.88
CA MET A 229 -19.26 -8.58 10.22
C MET A 229 -18.53 -9.87 10.64
N PRO A 230 -18.06 -10.70 9.69
CA PRO A 230 -17.25 -11.86 10.02
C PRO A 230 -15.92 -11.42 10.63
N TRP A 231 -15.37 -12.22 11.56
CA TRP A 231 -14.12 -11.91 12.26
C TRP A 231 -12.96 -11.56 11.31
N TRP A 232 -12.86 -12.26 10.18
CA TRP A 232 -11.81 -12.01 9.19
C TRP A 232 -11.92 -10.66 8.48
N GLY A 233 -13.08 -10.02 8.51
CA GLY A 233 -13.26 -8.66 7.98
C GLY A 233 -12.46 -7.59 8.75
N TRP A 234 -12.03 -7.91 9.97
CA TRP A 234 -11.17 -7.04 10.77
C TRP A 234 -9.67 -7.24 10.51
N LEU A 235 -9.30 -8.30 9.76
CA LEU A 235 -7.90 -8.58 9.43
C LEU A 235 -7.23 -7.48 8.58
N GLY A 236 -8.02 -6.61 7.96
CA GLY A 236 -7.48 -5.53 7.13
C GLY A 236 -6.53 -4.60 7.89
N GLY A 237 -6.84 -4.27 9.13
CA GLY A 237 -5.97 -3.44 9.98
C GLY A 237 -4.64 -4.12 10.30
N PHE A 238 -4.68 -5.40 10.70
CA PHE A 238 -3.49 -6.20 10.94
C PHE A 238 -2.63 -6.36 9.67
N ALA A 239 -3.25 -6.68 8.54
CA ALA A 239 -2.57 -6.86 7.27
C ALA A 239 -1.86 -5.57 6.81
N GLY A 240 -2.55 -4.42 6.89
CA GLY A 240 -1.97 -3.13 6.58
C GLY A 240 -0.84 -2.74 7.53
N ALA A 241 -1.01 -2.98 8.84
CA ALA A 241 0.03 -2.72 9.84
C ALA A 241 1.30 -3.54 9.56
N THR A 242 1.15 -4.83 9.25
CA THR A 242 2.26 -5.70 8.88
C THR A 242 2.95 -5.23 7.61
N TYR A 243 2.17 -4.88 6.57
CA TYR A 243 2.71 -4.36 5.32
C TYR A 243 3.54 -3.10 5.53
N VAL A 244 2.97 -2.07 6.15
CA VAL A 244 3.66 -0.78 6.33
C VAL A 244 4.92 -0.97 7.17
N THR A 245 4.85 -1.74 8.27
CA THR A 245 5.99 -2.00 9.15
C THR A 245 7.11 -2.75 8.41
N THR A 246 6.76 -3.74 7.59
CA THR A 246 7.74 -4.47 6.77
C THR A 246 8.40 -3.55 5.75
N VAL A 247 7.62 -2.73 5.03
CA VAL A 247 8.15 -1.86 3.98
C VAL A 247 9.17 -0.86 4.53
N PHE A 248 8.82 -0.08 5.55
CA PHE A 248 9.76 0.94 6.05
C PHE A 248 10.96 0.35 6.79
N THR A 249 10.87 -0.89 7.28
CA THR A 249 12.03 -1.60 7.84
C THR A 249 12.91 -2.21 6.76
N ALA A 250 12.33 -2.60 5.63
CA ALA A 250 13.05 -3.21 4.51
C ALA A 250 13.79 -2.16 3.65
N ILE A 251 13.18 -1.00 3.40
CA ILE A 251 13.74 0.04 2.51
C ILE A 251 15.19 0.40 2.84
N PRO A 252 15.59 0.68 4.08
CA PRO A 252 16.99 1.01 4.40
C PRO A 252 17.97 -0.16 4.23
N VAL A 253 17.47 -1.40 4.11
CA VAL A 253 18.29 -2.62 4.06
C VAL A 253 18.44 -3.16 2.64
N ILE A 254 17.34 -3.20 1.89
CA ILE A 254 17.32 -3.80 0.54
C ILE A 254 17.05 -2.80 -0.59
N GLY A 255 16.88 -1.51 -0.25
CA GLY A 255 16.52 -0.44 -1.18
C GLY A 255 15.01 -0.32 -1.40
N ALA A 256 14.56 0.86 -1.82
CA ALA A 256 13.14 1.14 -2.03
C ALA A 256 12.60 0.38 -3.25
N ALA A 257 13.33 0.35 -4.36
CA ALA A 257 12.91 -0.36 -5.57
C ALA A 257 12.75 -1.86 -5.33
N ALA A 258 13.69 -2.51 -4.62
CA ALA A 258 13.59 -3.92 -4.28
C ALA A 258 12.43 -4.21 -3.32
N ALA A 259 12.29 -3.43 -2.24
CA ALA A 259 11.22 -3.61 -1.27
C ALA A 259 9.83 -3.46 -1.92
N VAL A 260 9.64 -2.41 -2.72
CA VAL A 260 8.36 -2.13 -3.38
C VAL A 260 8.04 -3.17 -4.46
N SER A 261 9.01 -3.53 -5.31
CA SER A 261 8.77 -4.53 -6.36
C SER A 261 8.40 -5.90 -5.78
N LEU A 262 9.05 -6.33 -4.70
CA LEU A 262 8.71 -7.58 -4.00
C LEU A 262 7.30 -7.53 -3.40
N THR A 263 6.92 -6.42 -2.77
CA THR A 263 5.56 -6.29 -2.22
C THR A 263 4.50 -6.26 -3.33
N VAL A 264 4.76 -5.58 -4.45
CA VAL A 264 3.86 -5.60 -5.62
C VAL A 264 3.73 -7.03 -6.17
N ALA A 265 4.83 -7.76 -6.31
CA ALA A 265 4.82 -9.15 -6.75
C ALA A 265 3.99 -10.05 -5.82
N GLY A 266 4.22 -9.94 -4.51
CA GLY A 266 3.44 -10.66 -3.49
C GLY A 266 1.95 -10.34 -3.54
N GLN A 267 1.59 -9.06 -3.70
CA GLN A 267 0.21 -8.61 -3.85
C GLN A 267 -0.45 -9.21 -5.09
N GLN A 268 0.26 -9.27 -6.22
CA GLN A 268 -0.29 -9.84 -7.46
C GLN A 268 -0.47 -11.34 -7.36
N VAL A 269 0.49 -12.06 -6.78
CA VAL A 269 0.37 -13.51 -6.54
C VAL A 269 -0.84 -13.80 -5.63
N ALA A 270 -0.94 -13.14 -4.48
CA ALA A 270 -2.08 -13.32 -3.57
C ALA A 270 -3.40 -12.90 -4.22
N GLY A 271 -3.40 -11.83 -5.02
CA GLY A 271 -4.57 -11.39 -5.78
C GLY A 271 -5.09 -12.46 -6.75
N ILE A 272 -4.20 -13.25 -7.38
CA ILE A 272 -4.60 -14.39 -8.20
C ILE A 272 -5.39 -15.41 -7.37
N PHE A 273 -4.92 -15.77 -6.18
CA PHE A 273 -5.64 -16.70 -5.31
C PHE A 273 -6.97 -16.14 -4.85
N VAL A 274 -7.03 -14.88 -4.42
CA VAL A 274 -8.27 -14.20 -4.02
C VAL A 274 -9.30 -14.22 -5.14
N ASP A 275 -8.89 -13.89 -6.37
CA ASP A 275 -9.79 -13.85 -7.53
C ASP A 275 -10.24 -15.26 -7.97
N THR A 276 -9.32 -16.24 -7.98
CA THR A 276 -9.63 -17.61 -8.43
C THR A 276 -10.59 -18.32 -7.48
N PHE A 277 -10.36 -18.17 -6.17
CA PHE A 277 -11.16 -18.87 -5.16
C PHE A 277 -12.35 -18.05 -4.64
N GLY A 278 -12.48 -16.77 -5.05
CA GLY A 278 -13.54 -15.89 -4.58
C GLY A 278 -13.44 -15.61 -3.07
N TRP A 279 -12.21 -15.56 -2.52
CA TRP A 279 -12.01 -15.29 -1.11
C TRP A 279 -12.62 -13.94 -0.71
N PHE A 280 -12.93 -13.79 0.55
CA PHE A 280 -13.59 -12.58 1.09
C PHE A 280 -14.97 -12.32 0.47
N ARG A 281 -15.69 -13.34 -0.03
CA ARG A 281 -16.97 -13.21 -0.72
C ARG A 281 -16.91 -12.26 -1.92
N LEU A 282 -15.76 -12.23 -2.59
CA LEU A 282 -15.57 -11.50 -3.85
C LEU A 282 -15.97 -12.40 -5.04
N PRO A 283 -16.38 -11.81 -6.18
CA PRO A 283 -16.66 -12.58 -7.39
C PRO A 283 -15.42 -13.35 -7.87
N GLN A 284 -15.60 -14.62 -8.20
CA GLN A 284 -14.54 -15.41 -8.81
C GLN A 284 -14.22 -14.88 -10.22
N ARG A 285 -12.94 -14.83 -10.55
CA ARG A 285 -12.43 -14.40 -11.85
C ARG A 285 -11.39 -15.39 -12.34
N LEU A 286 -11.55 -15.84 -13.60
CA LEU A 286 -10.56 -16.70 -14.24
C LEU A 286 -9.26 -15.92 -14.47
N VAL A 287 -8.14 -16.56 -14.16
CA VAL A 287 -6.82 -16.01 -14.42
C VAL A 287 -6.47 -16.17 -15.89
N SER A 288 -6.18 -15.06 -16.57
CA SER A 288 -5.72 -15.10 -17.97
C SER A 288 -4.23 -15.47 -18.06
N GLY A 289 -3.83 -16.10 -19.19
CA GLY A 289 -2.43 -16.37 -19.44
C GLY A 289 -1.54 -15.12 -19.44
N MET A 290 -2.07 -13.98 -19.92
CA MET A 290 -1.37 -12.68 -19.85
C MET A 290 -1.12 -12.22 -18.40
N ARG A 291 -2.08 -12.41 -17.50
CA ARG A 291 -1.91 -12.07 -16.08
C ARG A 291 -0.84 -12.94 -15.44
N LEU A 292 -0.82 -14.23 -15.74
CA LEU A 292 0.21 -15.14 -15.25
C LEU A 292 1.60 -14.76 -15.79
N ALA A 293 1.72 -14.50 -17.10
CA ALA A 293 2.97 -14.02 -17.70
C ALA A 293 3.44 -12.70 -17.07
N GLY A 294 2.51 -11.79 -16.80
CA GLY A 294 2.82 -10.53 -16.11
C GLY A 294 3.39 -10.74 -14.71
N VAL A 295 2.83 -11.68 -13.92
CA VAL A 295 3.39 -12.01 -12.59
C VAL A 295 4.78 -12.63 -12.70
N VAL A 296 5.03 -13.50 -13.67
CA VAL A 296 6.38 -14.07 -13.92
C VAL A 296 7.36 -12.96 -14.25
N LEU A 297 6.99 -11.99 -15.10
CA LEU A 297 7.85 -10.85 -15.41
C LEU A 297 8.10 -9.96 -14.19
N LEU A 298 7.09 -9.72 -13.35
CA LEU A 298 7.27 -8.99 -12.09
C LEU A 298 8.35 -9.66 -11.21
N LEU A 299 8.24 -10.97 -11.01
CA LEU A 299 9.21 -11.73 -10.22
C LEU A 299 10.61 -11.69 -10.84
N ALA A 300 10.71 -11.85 -12.17
CA ALA A 300 11.99 -11.75 -12.87
C ALA A 300 12.60 -10.35 -12.72
N GLY A 301 11.81 -9.29 -12.88
CA GLY A 301 12.26 -7.91 -12.70
C GLY A 301 12.74 -7.64 -11.26
N CYS A 302 12.06 -8.18 -10.24
CA CYS A 302 12.51 -8.09 -8.84
C CYS A 302 13.88 -8.75 -8.65
N ILE A 303 14.10 -9.92 -9.26
CA ILE A 303 15.39 -10.62 -9.20
C ILE A 303 16.47 -9.77 -9.85
N ILE A 304 16.20 -9.19 -11.03
CA ILE A 304 17.15 -8.33 -11.74
C ILE A 304 17.51 -7.09 -10.91
N ILE A 305 16.52 -6.40 -10.33
CA ILE A 305 16.76 -5.21 -9.48
C ILE A 305 17.70 -5.55 -8.32
N LYS A 306 17.55 -6.74 -7.73
CA LYS A 306 18.32 -7.12 -6.53
C LYS A 306 19.68 -7.74 -6.88
N ALA A 307 19.79 -8.44 -8.01
CA ALA A 307 21.01 -9.19 -8.39
C ALA A 307 22.06 -8.33 -9.12
N LEU A 308 21.65 -7.25 -9.77
CA LEU A 308 22.50 -6.34 -10.56
C LEU A 308 22.57 -4.94 -9.96
#